data_f534a2b6c29d6547efabe9dfa82db8b5
#
_entry.id   f534a2b6c29d6547efabe9dfa82db8b5
#
_cell.length_a   1.000
_cell.length_b   1.000
_cell.length_c   1.000
_cell.angle_alpha   90.00
_cell.angle_beta   90.00
_cell.angle_gamma   90.00
#
_symmetry.space_group_name_H-M   'P 1'
#
loop_
_entity.id
_entity.type
_entity.pdbx_description
1 polymer ?
#
loop_
_entity_poly.entity_id
_entity_poly.type
_entity_poly.pdbx_seq_one_letter_code
_entity_poly.pdbx_strand_id
1 'polypeptide(L)'
;RRRMQPAEDIIARMVLMPEEVVADLGCGTGYVTIPMAARVTKVYAIDAQKAMLEALAEDLPHELKDKVVPIQSELPRIPLEDRSIDRAVAVNVVHEVGDLAALESELRRCLRPGGRFTIVDFPKRETSLGPPVSERLSEEEVISNFPFFRKLKEWNYPEFYQLELSL
;
A
#
# COMPACT_ATOMS: atom_id res chain seq x y z
N ARG A 1 10.35 -5.76 -11.87
CA ARG A 1 9.39 -5.04 -11.00
C ARG A 1 9.41 -3.54 -11.28
N ARG A 2 10.58 -2.89 -11.18
CA ARG A 2 10.73 -1.44 -11.38
C ARG A 2 10.30 -0.96 -12.77
N ARG A 3 10.45 -1.78 -13.82
CA ARG A 3 10.02 -1.43 -15.19
C ARG A 3 8.52 -1.57 -15.39
N MET A 4 7.88 -2.50 -14.67
CA MET A 4 6.46 -2.81 -14.87
C MET A 4 5.54 -1.99 -13.97
N GLN A 5 6.03 -1.59 -12.79
CA GLN A 5 5.30 -0.82 -11.79
C GLN A 5 6.20 0.29 -11.25
N PRO A 6 6.49 1.34 -12.03
CA PRO A 6 7.35 2.43 -11.57
C PRO A 6 6.75 3.14 -10.36
N ALA A 7 7.53 3.30 -9.29
CA ALA A 7 7.05 3.93 -8.05
C ALA A 7 6.51 5.34 -8.29
N GLU A 8 7.19 6.12 -9.11
CA GLU A 8 6.78 7.50 -9.43
C GLU A 8 5.41 7.55 -10.10
N ASP A 9 5.10 6.59 -10.98
CA ASP A 9 3.80 6.54 -11.65
C ASP A 9 2.69 6.14 -10.68
N ILE A 10 2.96 5.18 -9.79
CA ILE A 10 2.02 4.79 -8.74
C ILE A 10 1.67 6.00 -7.87
N ILE A 11 2.69 6.71 -7.42
CA ILE A 11 2.55 7.88 -6.54
C ILE A 11 1.82 9.02 -7.25
N ALA A 12 2.15 9.26 -8.52
CA ALA A 12 1.48 10.30 -9.30
C ALA A 12 -0.03 10.07 -9.38
N ARG A 13 -0.47 8.80 -9.55
CA ARG A 13 -1.89 8.45 -9.60
C ARG A 13 -2.59 8.63 -8.25
N MET A 14 -1.85 8.57 -7.15
CA MET A 14 -2.41 8.76 -5.80
C MET A 14 -2.79 10.23 -5.55
N VAL A 15 -2.14 11.17 -6.19
CA VAL A 15 -2.33 12.63 -5.98
C VAL A 15 -2.19 13.00 -4.50
N LEU A 16 -1.00 12.71 -3.96
CA LEU A 16 -0.68 12.96 -2.54
C LEU A 16 -0.64 14.46 -2.21
N MET A 17 -1.12 14.80 -1.01
CA MET A 17 -1.04 16.16 -0.49
C MET A 17 0.05 16.25 0.58
N PRO A 18 0.78 17.38 0.67
CA PRO A 18 1.94 17.51 1.58
C PRO A 18 1.63 17.28 3.06
N GLU A 19 0.42 17.59 3.51
CA GLU A 19 0.00 17.44 4.90
C GLU A 19 -0.43 16.01 5.28
N GLU A 20 -0.54 15.12 4.32
CA GLU A 20 -1.07 13.77 4.56
C GLU A 20 -0.10 12.88 5.34
N VAL A 21 -0.68 11.95 6.08
CA VAL A 21 0.01 10.86 6.77
C VAL A 21 -0.40 9.55 6.09
N VAL A 22 0.57 8.77 5.66
CA VAL A 22 0.36 7.56 4.86
C VAL A 22 0.90 6.33 5.58
N ALA A 23 0.19 5.20 5.49
CA ALA A 23 0.69 3.89 5.89
C ALA A 23 1.01 3.07 4.64
N ASP A 24 2.24 2.58 4.54
CA ASP A 24 2.69 1.67 3.48
C ASP A 24 2.65 0.25 4.03
N LEU A 25 1.65 -0.52 3.60
CA LEU A 25 1.39 -1.87 4.08
C LEU A 25 2.20 -2.89 3.27
N GLY A 26 3.09 -3.63 3.94
CA GLY A 26 4.02 -4.51 3.26
C GLY A 26 5.08 -3.71 2.51
N CYS A 27 5.72 -2.78 3.18
CA CYS A 27 6.60 -1.78 2.56
C CYS A 27 7.87 -2.36 1.92
N GLY A 28 8.27 -3.57 2.29
CA GLY A 28 9.51 -4.17 1.83
C GLY A 28 10.71 -3.28 2.16
N THR A 29 11.58 -3.09 1.18
CA THR A 29 12.79 -2.26 1.33
C THR A 29 12.55 -0.77 1.04
N GLY A 30 11.30 -0.35 0.90
CA GLY A 30 10.94 1.06 0.75
C GLY A 30 10.78 1.55 -0.68
N TYR A 31 10.50 0.66 -1.62
CA TYR A 31 10.34 1.00 -3.03
C TYR A 31 9.35 2.15 -3.28
N VAL A 32 8.25 2.16 -2.56
CA VAL A 32 7.24 3.23 -2.61
C VAL A 32 7.35 4.16 -1.41
N THR A 33 7.75 3.63 -0.25
CA THR A 33 7.92 4.41 0.99
C THR A 33 8.80 5.63 0.80
N ILE A 34 10.01 5.44 0.24
CA ILE A 34 11.00 6.50 0.14
C ILE A 34 10.52 7.65 -0.75
N PRO A 35 10.06 7.41 -1.98
CA PRO A 35 9.54 8.51 -2.80
C PRO A 35 8.28 9.15 -2.24
N MET A 36 7.42 8.41 -1.52
CA MET A 36 6.26 9.02 -0.84
C MET A 36 6.69 9.96 0.29
N ALA A 37 7.70 9.56 1.07
CA ALA A 37 8.17 10.37 2.19
C ALA A 37 8.64 11.76 1.77
N ALA A 38 9.14 11.91 0.54
CA ALA A 38 9.51 13.21 0.00
C ALA A 38 8.32 14.14 -0.27
N ARG A 39 7.10 13.61 -0.30
CA ARG A 39 5.88 14.33 -0.71
C ARG A 39 4.85 14.55 0.36
N VAL A 40 4.97 13.87 1.51
CA VAL A 40 3.97 13.89 2.58
C VAL A 40 4.62 14.20 3.93
N THR A 41 3.80 14.39 4.95
CA THR A 41 4.29 14.71 6.30
C THR A 41 4.96 13.51 6.96
N LYS A 42 4.38 12.32 6.82
CA LYS A 42 4.87 11.10 7.49
C LYS A 42 4.43 9.85 6.75
N VAL A 43 5.28 8.84 6.76
CA VAL A 43 4.95 7.49 6.26
C VAL A 43 5.23 6.47 7.36
N TYR A 44 4.21 5.70 7.73
CA TYR A 44 4.38 4.50 8.55
C TYR A 44 4.69 3.34 7.62
N ALA A 45 5.89 2.80 7.71
CA ALA A 45 6.36 1.70 6.87
C ALA A 45 6.20 0.39 7.62
N ILE A 46 5.22 -0.42 7.24
CA ILE A 46 4.83 -1.64 7.95
C ILE A 46 5.25 -2.86 7.15
N ASP A 47 5.99 -3.77 7.76
CA ASP A 47 6.37 -5.05 7.17
C ASP A 47 6.54 -6.11 8.25
N ALA A 48 6.23 -7.35 7.92
CA ALA A 48 6.39 -8.48 8.84
C ALA A 48 7.85 -8.87 9.02
N GLN A 49 8.68 -8.61 8.00
CA GLN A 49 10.08 -9.02 7.98
C GLN A 49 11.00 -7.92 8.48
N LYS A 50 11.63 -8.15 9.61
CA LYS A 50 12.60 -7.22 10.19
C LYS A 50 13.73 -6.86 9.20
N ALA A 51 14.21 -7.83 8.44
CA ALA A 51 15.26 -7.62 7.44
C ALA A 51 14.87 -6.59 6.38
N MET A 52 13.59 -6.53 6.00
CA MET A 52 13.08 -5.52 5.05
C MET A 52 13.17 -4.12 5.65
N LEU A 53 12.77 -3.98 6.91
CA LEU A 53 12.82 -2.68 7.60
C LEU A 53 14.26 -2.21 7.84
N GLU A 54 15.17 -3.14 8.10
CA GLU A 54 16.59 -2.82 8.22
C GLU A 54 17.16 -2.31 6.89
N ALA A 55 16.84 -2.98 5.78
CA ALA A 55 17.25 -2.54 4.45
C ALA A 55 16.64 -1.18 4.08
N LEU A 56 15.38 -0.94 4.44
CA LEU A 56 14.74 0.36 4.28
C LEU A 56 15.51 1.45 5.04
N ALA A 57 15.87 1.18 6.28
CA ALA A 57 16.61 2.14 7.11
C ALA A 57 17.99 2.49 6.52
N GLU A 58 18.66 1.51 5.93
CA GLU A 58 19.97 1.72 5.27
C GLU A 58 19.83 2.58 4.00
N ASP A 59 18.78 2.35 3.21
CA ASP A 59 18.56 3.05 1.94
C ASP A 59 17.89 4.42 2.10
N LEU A 60 17.34 4.71 3.28
CA LEU A 60 16.59 5.92 3.53
C LEU A 60 17.53 7.15 3.56
N PRO A 61 17.30 8.16 2.68
CA PRO A 61 18.07 9.39 2.72
C PRO A 61 17.99 10.07 4.09
N HIS A 62 19.09 10.67 4.53
CA HIS A 62 19.18 11.28 5.85
C HIS A 62 18.08 12.31 6.10
N GLU A 63 17.76 13.14 5.11
CA GLU A 63 16.74 14.18 5.18
C GLU A 63 15.31 13.64 5.33
N LEU A 64 15.08 12.36 5.07
CA LEU A 64 13.77 11.73 5.20
C LEU A 64 13.61 10.87 6.46
N LYS A 65 14.69 10.70 7.25
CA LYS A 65 14.67 9.81 8.42
C LYS A 65 13.58 10.15 9.44
N ASP A 66 13.30 11.42 9.64
CA ASP A 66 12.29 11.87 10.61
C ASP A 66 10.86 11.70 10.08
N LYS A 67 10.71 11.45 8.78
CA LYS A 67 9.41 11.29 8.13
C LYS A 67 8.94 9.84 8.02
N VAL A 68 9.84 8.87 8.16
CA VAL A 68 9.51 7.45 8.01
C VAL A 68 9.60 6.75 9.36
N VAL A 69 8.50 6.10 9.74
CA VAL A 69 8.41 5.31 10.98
C VAL A 69 8.27 3.84 10.61
N PRO A 70 9.33 3.04 10.73
CA PRO A 70 9.26 1.60 10.48
C PRO A 70 8.52 0.89 11.61
N ILE A 71 7.63 -0.03 11.25
CA ILE A 71 6.85 -0.82 12.22
C ILE A 71 6.84 -2.27 11.76
N GLN A 72 7.30 -3.18 12.62
CA GLN A 72 7.22 -4.60 12.35
C GLN A 72 5.84 -5.13 12.77
N SER A 73 5.07 -5.57 11.80
CA SER A 73 3.75 -6.18 12.03
C SER A 73 3.34 -7.00 10.83
N GLU A 74 2.64 -8.08 11.07
CA GLU A 74 2.06 -8.92 10.03
C GLU A 74 0.60 -8.52 9.80
N LEU A 75 0.24 -8.28 8.53
CA LEU A 75 -1.13 -8.00 8.16
C LEU A 75 -2.01 -9.24 8.41
N PRO A 76 -3.27 -9.09 8.83
CA PRO A 76 -4.07 -7.85 8.77
C PRO A 76 -3.86 -6.85 9.91
N ARG A 77 -3.00 -7.13 10.88
CA ARG A 77 -2.79 -6.22 12.01
C ARG A 77 -2.09 -4.93 11.58
N ILE A 78 -2.71 -3.79 11.87
CA ILE A 78 -2.14 -2.46 11.64
C ILE A 78 -2.03 -1.76 13.01
N PRO A 79 -0.83 -1.76 13.64
CA PRO A 79 -0.66 -1.22 14.99
C PRO A 79 -0.51 0.31 14.98
N LEU A 80 -1.51 0.98 14.45
CA LEU A 80 -1.64 2.42 14.44
C LEU A 80 -2.88 2.83 15.25
N GLU A 81 -2.88 4.05 15.75
CA GLU A 81 -4.01 4.59 16.49
C GLU A 81 -5.22 4.80 15.58
N ASP A 82 -6.40 4.90 16.20
CA ASP A 82 -7.65 5.22 15.50
C ASP A 82 -7.52 6.57 14.81
N ARG A 83 -8.00 6.66 13.58
CA ARG A 83 -8.05 7.91 12.81
C ARG A 83 -6.72 8.64 12.78
N SER A 84 -5.64 7.91 12.58
CA SER A 84 -4.27 8.44 12.60
C SER A 84 -3.66 8.66 11.22
N ILE A 85 -4.26 8.09 10.17
CA ILE A 85 -3.73 8.19 8.81
C ILE A 85 -4.77 8.70 7.82
N ASP A 86 -4.30 9.35 6.78
CA ASP A 86 -5.13 9.85 5.68
C ASP A 86 -5.23 8.85 4.54
N ARG A 87 -4.17 8.07 4.34
CA ARG A 87 -4.06 7.10 3.26
C ARG A 87 -3.36 5.83 3.70
N ALA A 88 -3.73 4.73 3.06
CA ALA A 88 -2.98 3.49 3.09
C ALA A 88 -2.66 3.07 1.66
N VAL A 89 -1.53 2.40 1.46
CA VAL A 89 -1.12 1.85 0.17
C VAL A 89 -0.61 0.43 0.36
N ALA A 90 -0.97 -0.45 -0.57
CA ALA A 90 -0.51 -1.83 -0.59
C ALA A 90 -0.09 -2.18 -2.02
N VAL A 91 1.20 -2.42 -2.24
CA VAL A 91 1.76 -2.75 -3.56
C VAL A 91 2.22 -4.21 -3.57
N ASN A 92 1.50 -5.03 -4.33
CA ASN A 92 1.74 -6.48 -4.45
C ASN A 92 1.61 -7.23 -3.12
N VAL A 93 0.64 -6.86 -2.30
CA VAL A 93 0.46 -7.37 -0.94
C VAL A 93 -0.92 -7.97 -0.70
N VAL A 94 -1.98 -7.37 -1.23
CA VAL A 94 -3.36 -7.76 -0.92
C VAL A 94 -3.63 -9.24 -1.22
N HIS A 95 -3.07 -9.77 -2.30
CA HIS A 95 -3.23 -11.19 -2.65
C HIS A 95 -2.62 -12.15 -1.62
N GLU A 96 -1.70 -11.69 -0.76
CA GLU A 96 -1.06 -12.49 0.28
C GLU A 96 -1.80 -12.45 1.63
N VAL A 97 -2.74 -11.53 1.80
CA VAL A 97 -3.46 -11.37 3.06
C VAL A 97 -4.58 -12.39 3.15
N GLY A 98 -4.51 -13.28 4.14
CA GLY A 98 -5.48 -14.35 4.30
C GLY A 98 -6.87 -13.89 4.75
N ASP A 99 -6.94 -12.84 5.57
CA ASP A 99 -8.18 -12.31 6.12
C ASP A 99 -8.39 -10.86 5.69
N LEU A 100 -9.00 -10.66 4.51
CA LEU A 100 -9.25 -9.33 3.97
C LEU A 100 -10.34 -8.58 4.73
N ALA A 101 -11.29 -9.27 5.34
CA ALA A 101 -12.30 -8.64 6.18
C ALA A 101 -11.66 -8.02 7.43
N ALA A 102 -10.70 -8.70 8.03
CA ALA A 102 -9.94 -8.15 9.16
C ALA A 102 -9.06 -6.97 8.73
N LEU A 103 -8.48 -7.04 7.54
CA LEU A 103 -7.71 -5.92 6.99
C LEU A 103 -8.61 -4.69 6.78
N GLU A 104 -9.80 -4.88 6.22
CA GLU A 104 -10.76 -3.79 6.04
C GLU A 104 -11.16 -3.17 7.37
N SER A 105 -11.42 -4.00 8.38
CA SER A 105 -11.76 -3.53 9.72
C SER A 105 -10.66 -2.65 10.33
N GLU A 106 -9.40 -3.07 10.19
CA GLU A 106 -8.25 -2.29 10.66
C GLU A 106 -8.10 -0.98 9.88
N LEU A 107 -8.28 -1.01 8.57
CA LEU A 107 -8.24 0.20 7.73
C LEU A 107 -9.33 1.19 8.12
N ARG A 108 -10.55 0.70 8.34
CA ARG A 108 -11.67 1.55 8.80
C ARG A 108 -11.41 2.19 10.14
N ARG A 109 -10.68 1.50 11.01
CA ARG A 109 -10.32 2.01 12.33
C ARG A 109 -9.25 3.11 12.25
N CYS A 110 -8.17 2.86 11.51
CA CYS A 110 -7.02 3.77 11.51
C CYS A 110 -7.10 4.89 10.46
N LEU A 111 -7.91 4.75 9.42
CA LEU A 111 -8.14 5.82 8.44
C LEU A 111 -9.05 6.91 9.01
N ARG A 112 -8.72 8.16 8.72
CA ARG A 112 -9.62 9.27 8.97
C ARG A 112 -10.83 9.19 8.04
N PRO A 113 -11.98 9.81 8.40
CA PRO A 113 -13.13 9.88 7.50
C PRO A 113 -12.74 10.42 6.12
N GLY A 114 -13.20 9.75 5.06
CA GLY A 114 -12.81 10.10 3.69
C GLY A 114 -11.41 9.66 3.30
N GLY A 115 -10.75 8.88 4.15
CA GLY A 115 -9.43 8.33 3.86
C GLY A 115 -9.43 7.43 2.64
N ARG A 116 -8.27 7.26 2.03
CA ARG A 116 -8.11 6.52 0.78
C ARG A 116 -7.23 5.29 0.95
N PHE A 117 -7.53 4.27 0.17
CA PHE A 117 -6.74 3.06 0.09
C PHE A 117 -6.33 2.81 -1.35
N THR A 118 -5.03 2.82 -1.61
CA THR A 118 -4.43 2.52 -2.90
C THR A 118 -3.98 1.08 -2.93
N ILE A 119 -4.41 0.35 -3.94
CA ILE A 119 -4.02 -1.05 -4.15
C ILE A 119 -3.38 -1.18 -5.52
N VAL A 120 -2.16 -1.74 -5.56
CA VAL A 120 -1.48 -2.13 -6.78
C VAL A 120 -1.20 -3.61 -6.68
N ASP A 121 -1.64 -4.40 -7.66
CA ASP A 121 -1.42 -5.83 -7.63
C ASP A 121 -1.40 -6.43 -9.04
N PHE A 122 -1.10 -7.72 -9.11
CA PHE A 122 -1.04 -8.47 -10.36
C PHE A 122 -2.44 -8.84 -10.84
N PRO A 123 -2.75 -8.64 -12.13
CA PRO A 123 -4.04 -9.05 -12.68
C PRO A 123 -4.17 -10.57 -12.68
N LYS A 124 -5.40 -11.06 -12.63
CA LYS A 124 -5.68 -12.51 -12.59
C LYS A 124 -5.58 -13.14 -13.97
N ARG A 125 -4.40 -13.04 -14.56
CA ARG A 125 -3.98 -13.64 -15.83
C ARG A 125 -2.46 -13.75 -15.86
N GLU A 126 -1.92 -14.51 -16.82
CA GLU A 126 -0.47 -14.65 -16.97
C GLU A 126 0.21 -13.31 -17.24
N THR A 127 1.32 -13.09 -16.53
CA THR A 127 2.19 -11.93 -16.68
C THR A 127 3.65 -12.38 -16.65
N SER A 128 4.58 -11.48 -17.00
CA SER A 128 6.01 -11.79 -17.03
C SER A 128 6.57 -12.18 -15.66
N LEU A 129 6.04 -11.60 -14.59
CA LEU A 129 6.45 -11.85 -13.22
C LEU A 129 5.22 -11.95 -12.32
N GLY A 130 5.43 -12.41 -11.10
CA GLY A 130 4.40 -12.45 -10.09
C GLY A 130 4.09 -13.85 -9.60
N PRO A 131 3.18 -13.97 -8.63
CA PRO A 131 2.76 -15.26 -8.10
C PRO A 131 1.94 -16.06 -9.12
N PRO A 132 1.70 -17.35 -8.88
CA PRO A 132 0.78 -18.13 -9.73
C PRO A 132 -0.58 -17.44 -9.86
N VAL A 133 -1.20 -17.56 -11.04
CA VAL A 133 -2.52 -16.95 -11.32
C VAL A 133 -3.57 -17.34 -10.28
N SER A 134 -3.50 -18.57 -9.77
CA SER A 134 -4.43 -19.08 -8.75
C SER A 134 -4.34 -18.31 -7.41
N GLU A 135 -3.22 -17.65 -7.14
CA GLU A 135 -3.01 -16.87 -5.91
C GLU A 135 -3.35 -15.39 -6.08
N ARG A 136 -3.73 -14.98 -7.29
CA ARG A 136 -4.03 -13.58 -7.60
C ARG A 136 -5.50 -13.27 -7.41
N LEU A 137 -5.78 -11.98 -7.17
CA LEU A 137 -7.14 -11.44 -7.10
C LEU A 137 -7.36 -10.50 -8.29
N SER A 138 -8.50 -10.65 -8.96
CA SER A 138 -8.91 -9.68 -9.97
C SER A 138 -9.33 -8.37 -9.30
N GLU A 139 -9.42 -7.31 -10.10
CA GLU A 139 -9.90 -6.00 -9.63
C GLU A 139 -11.29 -6.13 -8.98
N GLU A 140 -12.19 -6.89 -9.61
CA GLU A 140 -13.55 -7.12 -9.11
C GLU A 140 -13.55 -7.89 -7.78
N GLU A 141 -12.71 -8.92 -7.67
CA GLU A 141 -12.56 -9.69 -6.43
C GLU A 141 -12.03 -8.81 -5.29
N VAL A 142 -11.03 -7.97 -5.57
CA VAL A 142 -10.50 -7.02 -4.58
C VAL A 142 -11.60 -6.06 -4.12
N ILE A 143 -12.29 -5.41 -5.04
CA ILE A 143 -13.34 -4.45 -4.71
C ILE A 143 -14.44 -5.12 -3.88
N SER A 144 -14.84 -6.35 -4.22
CA SER A 144 -15.86 -7.08 -3.47
C SER A 144 -15.44 -7.44 -2.04
N ASN A 145 -14.14 -7.53 -1.77
CA ASN A 145 -13.60 -7.79 -0.44
C ASN A 145 -13.49 -6.55 0.44
N PHE A 146 -13.72 -5.35 -0.13
CA PHE A 146 -13.71 -4.10 0.60
C PHE A 146 -15.05 -3.36 0.43
N PRO A 147 -16.16 -3.94 0.91
CA PRO A 147 -17.51 -3.39 0.66
C PRO A 147 -17.77 -2.03 1.33
N PHE A 148 -17.02 -1.65 2.34
CA PHE A 148 -17.15 -0.35 2.98
C PHE A 148 -16.41 0.76 2.23
N PHE A 149 -15.64 0.40 1.21
CA PHE A 149 -14.92 1.37 0.37
C PHE A 149 -15.63 1.54 -0.96
N ARG A 150 -15.56 2.76 -1.49
CA ARG A 150 -16.07 3.10 -2.81
C ARG A 150 -14.90 3.23 -3.78
N LYS A 151 -14.99 2.61 -4.95
CA LYS A 151 -13.98 2.79 -6.00
C LYS A 151 -14.06 4.20 -6.56
N LEU A 152 -12.93 4.92 -6.53
CA LEU A 152 -12.80 6.24 -7.15
C LEU A 152 -12.23 6.14 -8.56
N LYS A 153 -11.15 5.37 -8.72
CA LYS A 153 -10.43 5.21 -9.98
C LYS A 153 -9.85 3.82 -10.11
N GLU A 154 -9.66 3.40 -11.34
CA GLU A 154 -9.04 2.13 -11.70
C GLU A 154 -8.17 2.34 -12.93
N TRP A 155 -6.95 1.80 -12.90
CA TRP A 155 -6.04 1.78 -14.03
C TRP A 155 -5.63 0.33 -14.30
N ASN A 156 -5.78 -0.10 -15.55
CA ASN A 156 -5.47 -1.47 -15.96
C ASN A 156 -4.32 -1.45 -16.97
N TYR A 157 -3.27 -2.17 -16.65
CA TYR A 157 -2.08 -2.31 -17.47
C TYR A 157 -1.83 -3.80 -17.77
N PRO A 158 -1.00 -4.13 -18.78
CA PRO A 158 -0.75 -5.54 -19.10
C PRO A 158 -0.23 -6.38 -17.92
N GLU A 159 0.62 -5.77 -17.07
CA GLU A 159 1.31 -6.50 -16.00
C GLU A 159 0.79 -6.22 -14.60
N PHE A 160 -0.03 -5.19 -14.42
CA PHE A 160 -0.58 -4.80 -13.12
C PHE A 160 -1.84 -3.95 -13.24
N TYR A 161 -2.56 -3.79 -12.14
CA TYR A 161 -3.62 -2.80 -12.01
C TYR A 161 -3.36 -1.91 -10.79
N GLN A 162 -4.00 -0.77 -10.78
CA GLN A 162 -4.03 0.13 -9.62
C GLN A 162 -5.46 0.57 -9.36
N LEU A 163 -5.85 0.49 -8.09
CA LEU A 163 -7.16 0.93 -7.61
C LEU A 163 -6.98 2.04 -6.58
N GLU A 164 -7.85 3.06 -6.64
CA GLU A 164 -8.03 4.06 -5.60
C GLU A 164 -9.40 3.89 -5.01
N LEU A 165 -9.45 3.54 -3.73
CA LEU A 165 -10.69 3.34 -2.98
C LEU A 165 -10.82 4.44 -1.92
N SER A 166 -12.05 4.83 -1.60
CA SER A 166 -12.36 5.83 -0.58
C SER A 166 -13.28 5.24 0.49
N LEU A 167 -12.91 5.49 1.73
CA LEU A 167 -13.74 5.16 2.87
C LEU A 167 -14.94 6.12 2.96
#